data_3b6cf8d93f7f68716ab7fe578d10dcad
#
_entry.id   3b6cf8d93f7f68716ab7fe578d10dcad
#
_cell.length_a   1.000
_cell.length_b   1.000
_cell.length_c   1.000
_cell.angle_alpha   90.00
_cell.angle_beta   90.00
_cell.angle_gamma   90.00
#
_symmetry.space_group_name_H-M   'P 1'
#
loop_
_entity.id
_entity.type
_entity.pdbx_description
1 polymer ?
#
loop_
_entity_poly.entity_id
_entity_poly.type
_entity_poly.pdbx_seq_one_letter_code
_entity_poly.pdbx_strand_id
1 'polypeptide(L)'
;MSRLSVVLPAYNEELMVGKTCRVLHEVLAEAGISYELVVVDDGSKDKTWEEITKAGEKDGNVLGVHFSRNFGKEAAVYAGMAQATGDVVAVMDCDLQHPPETLISMYHLWEQGWEVIEGVKKSRGTESLLHKESAGFFYGIMSKATGVNMQNASDFKMMDRKAVNSILSMPERNMFFRATSSWVGFKTTYVEFEVRDREAGQSKWSTWSLIKYAFTNIVAFTT
;
A
#
# COMPACT_ATOMS: atom_id res chain seq x y z
N MET A 1 10.39 -1.04 -22.35
CA MET A 1 9.12 -0.62 -21.76
C MET A 1 9.32 -0.56 -20.25
N SER A 2 8.85 0.47 -19.61
CA SER A 2 8.94 0.60 -18.16
C SER A 2 8.05 -0.43 -17.48
N ARG A 3 8.50 -0.97 -16.33
CA ARG A 3 7.80 -2.01 -15.57
C ARG A 3 7.20 -1.44 -14.29
N LEU A 4 5.96 -1.79 -14.00
CA LEU A 4 5.28 -1.49 -12.75
C LEU A 4 5.41 -2.68 -11.79
N SER A 5 5.89 -2.45 -10.56
CA SER A 5 5.76 -3.43 -9.47
C SER A 5 4.56 -3.06 -8.60
N VAL A 6 3.66 -4.00 -8.34
CA VAL A 6 2.56 -3.81 -7.39
C VAL A 6 2.84 -4.64 -6.14
N VAL A 7 3.08 -3.96 -5.02
CA VAL A 7 3.33 -4.58 -3.72
C VAL A 7 2.00 -4.78 -2.98
N LEU A 8 1.72 -6.02 -2.62
CA LEU A 8 0.49 -6.47 -2.00
C LEU A 8 0.79 -7.12 -0.64
N PRO A 9 0.75 -6.37 0.48
CA PRO A 9 0.84 -6.96 1.81
C PRO A 9 -0.42 -7.79 2.09
N ALA A 10 -0.26 -9.04 2.53
CA ALA A 10 -1.34 -9.97 2.81
C ALA A 10 -1.15 -10.62 4.19
N TYR A 11 -2.23 -10.70 4.99
CA TYR A 11 -2.27 -11.40 6.26
C TYR A 11 -3.63 -12.04 6.49
N ASN A 12 -3.70 -13.37 6.42
CA ASN A 12 -4.93 -14.15 6.46
C ASN A 12 -5.95 -13.68 5.40
N GLU A 13 -5.52 -13.64 4.14
CA GLU A 13 -6.31 -13.20 2.98
C GLU A 13 -6.53 -14.35 1.98
N GLU A 14 -6.69 -15.60 2.48
CA GLU A 14 -6.86 -16.80 1.64
C GLU A 14 -8.01 -16.68 0.62
N LEU A 15 -9.08 -15.94 0.96
CA LEU A 15 -10.24 -15.75 0.09
C LEU A 15 -10.03 -14.70 -1.00
N MET A 16 -9.07 -13.79 -0.79
CA MET A 16 -8.92 -12.62 -1.67
C MET A 16 -7.65 -12.63 -2.51
N VAL A 17 -6.53 -13.14 -1.98
CA VAL A 17 -5.22 -12.98 -2.62
C VAL A 17 -5.17 -13.53 -4.05
N GLY A 18 -5.68 -14.73 -4.28
CA GLY A 18 -5.71 -15.32 -5.64
C GLY A 18 -6.63 -14.56 -6.60
N LYS A 19 -7.74 -14.01 -6.10
CA LYS A 19 -8.64 -13.17 -6.89
C LYS A 19 -7.99 -11.84 -7.22
N THR A 20 -7.33 -11.21 -6.26
CA THR A 20 -6.64 -9.93 -6.42
C THR A 20 -5.56 -10.04 -7.49
N CYS A 21 -4.72 -11.08 -7.44
CA CYS A 21 -3.69 -11.31 -8.46
C CYS A 21 -4.30 -11.44 -9.86
N ARG A 22 -5.38 -12.20 -10.01
CA ARG A 22 -6.06 -12.37 -11.30
C ARG A 22 -6.64 -11.06 -11.84
N VAL A 23 -7.36 -10.30 -11.00
CA VAL A 23 -7.97 -9.01 -11.40
C VAL A 23 -6.90 -8.01 -11.80
N LEU A 24 -5.79 -7.93 -11.06
CA LEU A 24 -4.66 -7.07 -11.41
C LEU A 24 -4.00 -7.49 -12.73
N HIS A 25 -3.84 -8.81 -12.95
CA HIS A 25 -3.37 -9.32 -14.23
C HIS A 25 -4.27 -8.84 -15.38
N GLU A 26 -5.58 -9.06 -15.28
CA GLU A 26 -6.54 -8.69 -16.32
C GLU A 26 -6.48 -7.19 -16.62
N VAL A 27 -6.54 -6.33 -15.59
CA VAL A 27 -6.54 -4.87 -15.74
C VAL A 27 -5.23 -4.33 -16.32
N LEU A 28 -4.09 -4.81 -15.83
CA LEU A 28 -2.77 -4.29 -16.28
C LEU A 28 -2.40 -4.83 -17.65
N ALA A 29 -2.75 -6.09 -17.98
CA ALA A 29 -2.53 -6.67 -19.30
C ALA A 29 -3.40 -5.99 -20.36
N GLU A 30 -4.67 -5.70 -20.08
CA GLU A 30 -5.56 -4.96 -20.97
C GLU A 30 -5.05 -3.54 -21.24
N ALA A 31 -4.49 -2.89 -20.22
CA ALA A 31 -3.85 -1.58 -20.36
C ALA A 31 -2.48 -1.60 -21.06
N GLY A 32 -1.94 -2.79 -21.40
CA GLY A 32 -0.62 -2.92 -22.02
C GLY A 32 0.55 -2.52 -21.11
N ILE A 33 0.35 -2.46 -19.79
CA ILE A 33 1.37 -2.11 -18.81
C ILE A 33 2.18 -3.38 -18.45
N SER A 34 3.50 -3.33 -18.66
CA SER A 34 4.40 -4.38 -18.14
C SER A 34 4.44 -4.33 -16.63
N TYR A 35 4.21 -5.46 -15.95
CA TYR A 35 4.06 -5.47 -14.50
C TYR A 35 4.70 -6.70 -13.84
N GLU A 36 4.83 -6.62 -12.53
CA GLU A 36 4.99 -7.72 -11.58
C GLU A 36 4.13 -7.47 -10.34
N LEU A 37 3.66 -8.53 -9.72
CA LEU A 37 2.94 -8.50 -8.45
C LEU A 37 3.84 -9.10 -7.37
N VAL A 38 4.24 -8.29 -6.39
CA VAL A 38 5.03 -8.74 -5.25
C VAL A 38 4.10 -8.92 -4.05
N VAL A 39 3.67 -10.15 -3.82
CA VAL A 39 2.73 -10.48 -2.75
C VAL A 39 3.49 -10.92 -1.52
N VAL A 40 3.35 -10.17 -0.42
CA VAL A 40 4.05 -10.44 0.84
C VAL A 40 3.09 -11.02 1.86
N ASP A 41 3.24 -12.29 2.16
CA ASP A 41 2.52 -12.97 3.24
C ASP A 41 3.19 -12.67 4.59
N ASP A 42 2.52 -11.88 5.42
CA ASP A 42 2.98 -11.47 6.74
C ASP A 42 2.74 -12.59 7.80
N GLY A 43 3.19 -13.81 7.49
CA GLY A 43 3.10 -14.96 8.40
C GLY A 43 1.66 -15.37 8.70
N SER A 44 0.84 -15.55 7.69
CA SER A 44 -0.56 -15.98 7.79
C SER A 44 -0.70 -17.35 8.45
N LYS A 45 -1.87 -17.58 9.05
CA LYS A 45 -2.23 -18.85 9.71
C LYS A 45 -3.28 -19.65 8.92
N ASP A 46 -3.81 -19.07 7.86
CA ASP A 46 -4.74 -19.66 6.92
C ASP A 46 -4.01 -20.11 5.64
N LYS A 47 -4.73 -20.33 4.56
CA LYS A 47 -4.17 -20.80 3.29
C LYS A 47 -3.65 -19.67 2.39
N THR A 48 -3.41 -18.47 2.93
CA THR A 48 -2.93 -17.33 2.13
C THR A 48 -1.67 -17.67 1.35
N TRP A 49 -0.66 -18.29 2.00
CA TRP A 49 0.58 -18.67 1.32
C TRP A 49 0.37 -19.70 0.20
N GLU A 50 -0.51 -20.69 0.43
CA GLU A 50 -0.86 -21.68 -0.61
C GLU A 50 -1.50 -21.01 -1.83
N GLU A 51 -2.38 -20.04 -1.62
CA GLU A 51 -3.05 -19.29 -2.70
C GLU A 51 -2.07 -18.38 -3.46
N ILE A 52 -1.10 -17.75 -2.78
CA ILE A 52 -0.01 -16.99 -3.42
C ILE A 52 0.83 -17.91 -4.30
N THR A 53 1.22 -19.09 -3.80
CA THR A 53 1.99 -20.08 -4.55
C THR A 53 1.24 -20.50 -5.82
N LYS A 54 -0.04 -20.82 -5.70
CA LYS A 54 -0.90 -21.16 -6.86
C LYS A 54 -1.04 -20.01 -7.87
N ALA A 55 -1.06 -18.76 -7.39
CA ALA A 55 -1.10 -17.59 -8.28
C ALA A 55 0.22 -17.48 -9.07
N GLY A 56 1.37 -17.68 -8.42
CA GLY A 56 2.69 -17.68 -9.07
C GLY A 56 2.90 -18.82 -10.08
N GLU A 57 2.31 -20.01 -9.82
CA GLU A 57 2.33 -21.12 -10.77
C GLU A 57 1.53 -20.82 -12.07
N LYS A 58 0.50 -19.97 -11.96
CA LYS A 58 -0.38 -19.60 -13.10
C LYS A 58 0.12 -18.37 -13.85
N ASP A 59 0.74 -17.44 -13.17
CA ASP A 59 1.26 -16.19 -13.73
C ASP A 59 2.70 -15.96 -13.26
N GLY A 60 3.67 -16.10 -14.13
CA GLY A 60 5.09 -15.88 -13.86
C GLY A 60 5.44 -14.44 -13.45
N ASN A 61 4.49 -13.50 -13.51
CA ASN A 61 4.66 -12.14 -12.98
C ASN A 61 4.35 -12.04 -11.48
N VAL A 62 3.86 -13.09 -10.83
CA VAL A 62 3.57 -13.10 -9.39
C VAL A 62 4.77 -13.64 -8.63
N LEU A 63 5.36 -12.80 -7.78
CA LEU A 63 6.42 -13.14 -6.83
C LEU A 63 5.84 -13.21 -5.42
N GLY A 64 5.94 -14.35 -4.76
CA GLY A 64 5.57 -14.53 -3.36
C GLY A 64 6.75 -14.30 -2.41
N VAL A 65 6.53 -13.56 -1.34
CA VAL A 65 7.46 -13.41 -0.21
C VAL A 65 6.75 -13.89 1.06
N HIS A 66 7.35 -14.83 1.80
CA HIS A 66 6.73 -15.42 2.99
C HIS A 66 7.53 -15.11 4.26
N PHE A 67 6.86 -14.54 5.26
CA PHE A 67 7.45 -14.27 6.56
C PHE A 67 7.28 -15.44 7.52
N SER A 68 8.29 -15.71 8.33
CA SER A 68 8.28 -16.76 9.35
C SER A 68 7.25 -16.53 10.47
N ARG A 69 6.77 -15.29 10.65
CA ARG A 69 5.71 -14.88 11.58
C ARG A 69 5.15 -13.52 11.17
N ASN A 70 4.07 -13.09 11.80
CA ASN A 70 3.57 -11.73 11.62
C ASN A 70 4.54 -10.68 12.19
N PHE A 71 5.03 -9.79 11.33
CA PHE A 71 5.87 -8.63 11.64
C PHE A 71 5.13 -7.30 11.48
N GLY A 72 3.93 -7.34 10.88
CA GLY A 72 3.07 -6.18 10.66
C GLY A 72 3.13 -5.65 9.23
N LYS A 73 2.04 -4.94 8.85
CA LYS A 73 1.84 -4.40 7.49
C LYS A 73 3.02 -3.56 6.99
N GLU A 74 3.58 -2.72 7.85
CA GLU A 74 4.73 -1.87 7.48
C GLU A 74 5.93 -2.72 7.03
N ALA A 75 6.28 -3.75 7.81
CA ALA A 75 7.37 -4.66 7.44
C ALA A 75 7.11 -5.37 6.10
N ALA A 76 5.86 -5.79 5.86
CA ALA A 76 5.47 -6.42 4.60
C ALA A 76 5.58 -5.45 3.41
N VAL A 77 5.17 -4.19 3.56
CA VAL A 77 5.33 -3.15 2.54
C VAL A 77 6.80 -2.93 2.20
N TYR A 78 7.66 -2.77 3.22
CA TYR A 78 9.10 -2.55 3.00
C TYR A 78 9.78 -3.76 2.35
N ALA A 79 9.46 -4.98 2.78
CA ALA A 79 9.99 -6.18 2.16
C ALA A 79 9.55 -6.32 0.69
N GLY A 80 8.29 -5.99 0.40
CA GLY A 80 7.78 -5.98 -0.97
C GLY A 80 8.49 -4.94 -1.85
N MET A 81 8.66 -3.72 -1.36
CA MET A 81 9.41 -2.67 -2.06
C MET A 81 10.88 -3.07 -2.33
N ALA A 82 11.50 -3.76 -1.38
CA ALA A 82 12.89 -4.24 -1.53
C ALA A 82 13.03 -5.37 -2.57
N GLN A 83 11.99 -6.17 -2.78
CA GLN A 83 11.95 -7.22 -3.80
C GLN A 83 11.47 -6.71 -5.16
N ALA A 84 10.77 -5.59 -5.21
CA ALA A 84 10.25 -4.99 -6.41
C ALA A 84 11.37 -4.57 -7.37
N THR A 85 11.27 -4.92 -8.66
CA THR A 85 12.29 -4.65 -9.69
C THR A 85 11.88 -3.60 -10.72
N GLY A 86 10.60 -3.18 -10.74
CA GLY A 86 10.05 -2.23 -11.71
C GLY A 86 10.61 -0.82 -11.57
N ASP A 87 10.46 -0.02 -12.62
CA ASP A 87 10.86 1.39 -12.68
C ASP A 87 9.97 2.27 -11.78
N VAL A 88 8.77 1.80 -11.51
CA VAL A 88 7.77 2.42 -10.65
C VAL A 88 7.14 1.36 -9.75
N VAL A 89 6.84 1.70 -8.50
CA VAL A 89 6.31 0.77 -7.51
C VAL A 89 5.02 1.31 -6.92
N ALA A 90 3.95 0.52 -7.02
CA ALA A 90 2.69 0.79 -6.33
C ALA A 90 2.56 -0.08 -5.08
N VAL A 91 1.97 0.46 -4.02
CA VAL A 91 1.54 -0.29 -2.83
C VAL A 91 0.02 -0.22 -2.76
N MET A 92 -0.65 -1.35 -2.62
CA MET A 92 -2.10 -1.41 -2.40
C MET A 92 -2.49 -2.62 -1.54
N ASP A 93 -3.64 -2.53 -0.88
CA ASP A 93 -4.16 -3.63 -0.09
C ASP A 93 -4.72 -4.76 -0.95
N CYS A 94 -4.67 -5.99 -0.43
CA CYS A 94 -5.04 -7.21 -1.13
C CYS A 94 -6.57 -7.49 -1.12
N ASP A 95 -7.42 -6.53 -0.72
CA ASP A 95 -8.86 -6.71 -0.53
C ASP A 95 -9.74 -6.11 -1.63
N LEU A 96 -9.14 -5.57 -2.69
CA LEU A 96 -9.79 -4.91 -3.83
C LEU A 96 -10.70 -3.71 -3.44
N GLN A 97 -10.57 -3.16 -2.23
CA GLN A 97 -11.25 -1.92 -1.86
C GLN A 97 -10.70 -0.72 -2.66
N HIS A 98 -9.45 -0.78 -3.07
CA HIS A 98 -8.85 0.13 -4.03
C HIS A 98 -9.14 -0.37 -5.44
N PRO A 99 -9.81 0.42 -6.31
CA PRO A 99 -10.08 0.00 -7.67
C PRO A 99 -8.78 -0.20 -8.46
N PRO A 100 -8.51 -1.39 -9.01
CA PRO A 100 -7.30 -1.66 -9.78
C PRO A 100 -7.07 -0.72 -10.96
N GLU A 101 -8.14 -0.21 -11.56
CA GLU A 101 -8.08 0.75 -12.68
C GLU A 101 -7.44 2.09 -12.28
N THR A 102 -7.44 2.41 -10.99
CA THR A 102 -6.75 3.59 -10.45
C THR A 102 -5.24 3.52 -10.69
N LEU A 103 -4.66 2.30 -10.70
CA LEU A 103 -3.25 2.09 -11.01
C LEU A 103 -2.87 2.57 -12.42
N ILE A 104 -3.78 2.43 -13.39
CA ILE A 104 -3.58 2.92 -14.77
C ILE A 104 -3.46 4.44 -14.76
N SER A 105 -4.37 5.13 -14.06
CA SER A 105 -4.34 6.58 -13.93
C SER A 105 -3.08 7.08 -13.23
N MET A 106 -2.64 6.38 -12.18
CA MET A 106 -1.39 6.67 -11.47
C MET A 106 -0.17 6.47 -12.37
N TYR A 107 -0.14 5.38 -13.15
CA TYR A 107 0.94 5.08 -14.08
C TYR A 107 1.11 6.17 -15.13
N HIS A 108 0.01 6.66 -15.72
CA HIS A 108 0.06 7.76 -16.68
C HIS A 108 0.53 9.09 -16.05
N LEU A 109 0.20 9.36 -14.79
CA LEU A 109 0.75 10.53 -14.08
C LEU A 109 2.26 10.38 -13.84
N TRP A 110 2.73 9.17 -13.53
CA TRP A 110 4.15 8.90 -13.42
C TRP A 110 4.88 9.13 -14.76
N GLU A 111 4.31 8.67 -15.88
CA GLU A 111 4.84 8.94 -17.22
C GLU A 111 4.94 10.45 -17.56
N GLN A 112 4.08 11.27 -16.93
CA GLN A 112 4.11 12.73 -17.04
C GLN A 112 5.18 13.37 -16.13
N GLY A 113 5.96 12.58 -15.39
CA GLY A 113 7.06 13.02 -14.53
C GLY A 113 6.68 13.36 -13.10
N TRP A 114 5.54 12.86 -12.60
CA TRP A 114 5.25 12.83 -11.18
C TRP A 114 6.01 11.67 -10.52
N GLU A 115 6.59 11.91 -9.34
CA GLU A 115 7.47 10.93 -8.69
C GLU A 115 6.77 10.16 -7.57
N VAL A 116 5.74 10.77 -6.96
CA VAL A 116 4.86 10.13 -5.98
C VAL A 116 3.41 10.47 -6.33
N ILE A 117 2.58 9.46 -6.48
CA ILE A 117 1.16 9.61 -6.80
C ILE A 117 0.35 8.94 -5.66
N GLU A 118 -0.42 9.72 -4.93
CA GLU A 118 -1.23 9.22 -3.82
C GLU A 118 -2.66 8.94 -4.27
N GLY A 119 -3.18 7.74 -3.92
CA GLY A 119 -4.59 7.45 -4.04
C GLY A 119 -5.34 8.07 -2.87
N VAL A 120 -6.26 8.99 -3.14
CA VAL A 120 -7.05 9.68 -2.13
C VAL A 120 -8.51 9.24 -2.24
N LYS A 121 -9.07 8.81 -1.11
CA LYS A 121 -10.47 8.41 -1.03
C LYS A 121 -11.38 9.61 -1.27
N LYS A 122 -12.25 9.52 -2.27
CA LYS A 122 -13.30 10.50 -2.49
C LYS A 122 -14.28 10.48 -1.32
N SER A 123 -14.42 11.60 -0.60
CA SER A 123 -15.33 11.70 0.54
C SER A 123 -16.77 11.50 0.08
N ARG A 124 -17.40 10.39 0.49
CA ARG A 124 -18.87 10.30 0.46
C ARG A 124 -19.37 11.08 1.68
N GLY A 125 -20.17 12.12 1.49
CA GLY A 125 -20.65 13.04 2.53
C GLY A 125 -21.42 12.44 3.74
N THR A 126 -21.38 11.12 3.92
CA THR A 126 -22.08 10.34 4.95
C THR A 126 -21.16 9.72 6.00
N GLU A 127 -19.86 10.06 6.03
CA GLU A 127 -18.98 9.55 7.10
C GLU A 127 -19.36 10.19 8.45
N SER A 128 -19.49 9.36 9.50
CA SER A 128 -19.78 9.81 10.86
C SER A 128 -18.79 10.91 11.31
N LEU A 129 -19.31 12.06 11.72
CA LEU A 129 -18.52 13.22 12.19
C LEU A 129 -17.48 12.83 13.24
N LEU A 130 -17.81 11.91 14.16
CA LEU A 130 -16.90 11.42 15.20
C LEU A 130 -15.67 10.69 14.67
N HIS A 131 -15.79 9.91 13.58
CA HIS A 131 -14.65 9.26 12.94
C HIS A 131 -13.75 10.27 12.19
N LYS A 132 -14.34 11.29 11.61
CA LYS A 132 -13.62 12.34 10.89
C LYS A 132 -12.82 13.23 11.85
N GLU A 133 -13.36 13.53 13.04
CA GLU A 133 -12.67 14.34 14.07
C GLU A 133 -11.50 13.60 14.71
N SER A 134 -11.65 12.30 15.05
CA SER A 134 -10.57 11.52 15.67
C SER A 134 -9.40 11.26 14.72
N ALA A 135 -9.67 10.97 13.45
CA ALA A 135 -8.65 10.83 12.42
C ALA A 135 -7.95 12.17 12.14
N GLY A 136 -8.73 13.27 12.04
CA GLY A 136 -8.19 14.63 11.84
C GLY A 136 -7.27 15.07 12.97
N PHE A 137 -7.60 14.76 14.22
CA PHE A 137 -6.76 15.05 15.37
C PHE A 137 -5.43 14.27 15.34
N PHE A 138 -5.48 12.97 15.04
CA PHE A 138 -4.28 12.14 14.89
C PHE A 138 -3.37 12.66 13.78
N TYR A 139 -3.90 12.88 12.57
CA TYR A 139 -3.12 13.41 11.46
C TYR A 139 -2.61 14.83 11.71
N GLY A 140 -3.35 15.65 12.48
CA GLY A 140 -2.89 16.98 12.91
C GLY A 140 -1.68 16.93 13.83
N ILE A 141 -1.65 16.01 14.79
CA ILE A 141 -0.49 15.77 15.68
C ILE A 141 0.69 15.25 14.85
N MET A 142 0.46 14.27 13.98
CA MET A 142 1.52 13.70 13.13
C MET A 142 2.09 14.75 12.17
N SER A 143 1.25 15.59 11.56
CA SER A 143 1.72 16.67 10.68
C SER A 143 2.58 17.71 11.44
N LYS A 144 2.27 18.00 12.70
CA LYS A 144 3.11 18.87 13.54
C LYS A 144 4.42 18.20 13.95
N ALA A 145 4.39 16.91 14.27
CA ALA A 145 5.56 16.16 14.68
C ALA A 145 6.54 15.91 13.55
N THR A 146 6.03 15.62 12.34
CA THR A 146 6.84 15.27 11.16
C THR A 146 7.16 16.48 10.27
N GLY A 147 6.48 17.62 10.44
CA GLY A 147 6.55 18.75 9.51
C GLY A 147 5.89 18.49 8.14
N VAL A 148 5.22 17.35 7.97
CA VAL A 148 4.60 16.92 6.70
C VAL A 148 3.08 16.95 6.81
N ASN A 149 2.40 17.49 5.81
CA ASN A 149 0.93 17.47 5.76
C ASN A 149 0.44 16.04 5.45
N MET A 150 -0.14 15.39 6.45
CA MET A 150 -0.62 14.00 6.37
C MET A 150 -2.14 13.88 6.14
N GLN A 151 -2.84 14.99 5.87
CA GLN A 151 -4.31 14.97 5.78
C GLN A 151 -4.88 14.02 4.72
N ASN A 152 -4.13 13.75 3.67
CA ASN A 152 -4.53 12.84 2.59
C ASN A 152 -3.61 11.63 2.46
N ALA A 153 -2.72 11.40 3.43
CA ALA A 153 -1.75 10.31 3.37
C ALA A 153 -2.47 8.94 3.36
N SER A 154 -2.23 8.18 2.32
CA SER A 154 -2.79 6.84 2.08
C SER A 154 -1.67 5.81 1.96
N ASP A 155 -1.98 4.53 2.25
CA ASP A 155 -1.09 3.43 1.90
C ASP A 155 -1.16 3.11 0.40
N PHE A 156 -2.27 3.48 -0.26
CA PHE A 156 -2.42 3.32 -1.69
C PHE A 156 -1.68 4.43 -2.42
N LYS A 157 -0.49 4.14 -2.88
CA LYS A 157 0.33 5.09 -3.63
C LYS A 157 1.26 4.41 -4.62
N MET A 158 1.68 5.19 -5.61
CA MET A 158 2.65 4.78 -6.61
C MET A 158 3.85 5.72 -6.54
N MET A 159 5.06 5.16 -6.62
CA MET A 159 6.31 5.89 -6.42
C MET A 159 7.33 5.52 -7.49
N ASP A 160 8.03 6.51 -8.01
CA ASP A 160 9.20 6.30 -8.86
C ASP A 160 10.28 5.50 -8.11
N ARG A 161 11.06 4.74 -8.84
CA ARG A 161 12.16 3.92 -8.29
C ARG A 161 13.13 4.74 -7.42
N LYS A 162 13.38 6.00 -7.76
CA LYS A 162 14.25 6.90 -6.97
C LYS A 162 13.67 7.15 -5.58
N ALA A 163 12.35 7.40 -5.50
CA ALA A 163 11.67 7.62 -4.23
C ALA A 163 11.72 6.34 -3.37
N VAL A 164 11.45 5.18 -3.98
CA VAL A 164 11.56 3.87 -3.29
C VAL A 164 12.96 3.62 -2.78
N ASN A 165 13.99 3.83 -3.60
CA ASN A 165 15.37 3.63 -3.19
C ASN A 165 15.78 4.58 -2.04
N SER A 166 15.31 5.83 -2.06
CA SER A 166 15.55 6.77 -0.96
C SER A 166 14.92 6.29 0.34
N ILE A 167 13.68 5.79 0.29
CA ILE A 167 13.00 5.23 1.45
C ILE A 167 13.73 3.98 1.98
N LEU A 168 14.12 3.07 1.10
CA LEU A 168 14.82 1.83 1.49
C LEU A 168 16.25 2.07 2.03
N SER A 169 16.87 3.21 1.70
CA SER A 169 18.19 3.58 2.21
C SER A 169 18.18 4.21 3.60
N MET A 170 17.00 4.51 4.15
CA MET A 170 16.86 5.09 5.48
C MET A 170 17.24 4.09 6.57
N PRO A 171 18.02 4.49 7.60
CA PRO A 171 18.47 3.61 8.66
C PRO A 171 17.42 3.32 9.73
N GLU A 172 16.28 4.00 9.70
CA GLU A 172 15.22 3.90 10.70
C GLU A 172 14.60 2.50 10.72
N ARG A 173 14.50 1.90 11.91
CA ARG A 173 13.91 0.56 12.08
C ARG A 173 12.39 0.55 12.17
N ASN A 174 11.81 1.63 12.69
CA ASN A 174 10.37 1.79 12.85
C ASN A 174 9.90 2.83 11.85
N MET A 175 9.62 2.38 10.65
CA MET A 175 9.16 3.26 9.59
C MET A 175 7.63 3.24 9.49
N PHE A 176 7.05 4.40 9.33
CA PHE A 176 5.64 4.59 9.02
C PHE A 176 5.52 5.02 7.57
N PHE A 177 5.16 4.09 6.70
CA PHE A 177 5.17 4.25 5.25
C PHE A 177 4.46 5.52 4.76
N ARG A 178 3.28 5.83 5.35
CA ARG A 178 2.52 7.05 5.01
C ARG A 178 3.32 8.33 5.24
N ALA A 179 4.00 8.41 6.37
CA ALA A 179 4.81 9.59 6.71
C ALA A 179 6.11 9.60 5.90
N THR A 180 6.83 8.49 5.88
CA THR A 180 8.13 8.38 5.22
C THR A 180 8.05 8.72 3.73
N SER A 181 7.03 8.20 3.03
CA SER A 181 6.84 8.45 1.60
C SER A 181 6.52 9.90 1.26
N SER A 182 5.94 10.66 2.18
CA SER A 182 5.70 12.09 2.03
C SER A 182 6.90 12.92 2.50
N TRP A 183 7.65 12.43 3.49
CA TRP A 183 8.81 13.12 4.09
C TRP A 183 10.01 13.20 3.14
N VAL A 184 10.21 12.22 2.26
CA VAL A 184 11.32 12.21 1.29
C VAL A 184 11.27 13.35 0.26
N GLY A 185 10.18 14.10 0.17
CA GLY A 185 10.10 15.38 -0.54
C GLY A 185 10.10 15.30 -2.08
N PHE A 186 9.73 14.17 -2.66
CA PHE A 186 9.59 14.01 -4.11
C PHE A 186 8.36 14.74 -4.66
N LYS A 187 8.36 15.01 -5.97
CA LYS A 187 7.27 15.69 -6.67
C LYS A 187 5.98 14.86 -6.59
N THR A 188 5.02 15.31 -5.77
CA THR A 188 3.82 14.55 -5.41
C THR A 188 2.57 15.11 -6.09
N THR A 189 1.68 14.21 -6.51
CA THR A 189 0.31 14.51 -6.93
C THR A 189 -0.64 13.44 -6.37
N TYR A 190 -1.95 13.54 -6.66
CA TYR A 190 -2.94 12.58 -6.16
C TYR A 190 -3.97 12.20 -7.23
N VAL A 191 -4.57 11.03 -7.06
CA VAL A 191 -5.72 10.54 -7.83
C VAL A 191 -6.85 10.22 -6.85
N GLU A 192 -8.03 10.81 -7.07
CA GLU A 192 -9.22 10.46 -6.29
C GLU A 192 -9.81 9.14 -6.77
N PHE A 193 -10.22 8.28 -5.83
CA PHE A 193 -10.93 7.04 -6.13
C PHE A 193 -12.11 6.82 -5.19
N GLU A 194 -13.10 6.08 -5.66
CA GLU A 194 -14.21 5.61 -4.84
C GLU A 194 -13.89 4.25 -4.25
N VAL A 195 -13.95 4.13 -2.92
CA VAL A 195 -13.73 2.85 -2.24
C VAL A 195 -14.82 1.88 -2.61
N ARG A 196 -14.44 0.69 -3.07
CA ARG A 196 -15.36 -0.43 -3.29
C ARG A 196 -15.69 -1.11 -1.97
N ASP A 197 -16.86 -1.71 -1.89
CA ASP A 197 -17.19 -2.54 -0.74
C ASP A 197 -16.28 -3.78 -0.73
N ARG A 198 -15.85 -4.18 0.48
CA ARG A 198 -15.05 -5.38 0.65
C ARG A 198 -15.86 -6.60 0.23
N GLU A 199 -15.37 -7.38 -0.72
CA GLU A 199 -16.10 -8.53 -1.25
C GLU A 199 -16.07 -9.74 -0.30
N ALA A 200 -15.00 -9.90 0.49
CA ALA A 200 -14.83 -10.96 1.47
C ALA A 200 -13.91 -10.55 2.61
N GLY A 201 -13.98 -11.27 3.73
CA GLY A 201 -13.17 -11.02 4.93
C GLY A 201 -13.79 -10.01 5.89
N GLN A 202 -13.26 -9.93 7.11
CA GLN A 202 -13.66 -8.95 8.12
C GLN A 202 -12.49 -8.02 8.44
N SER A 203 -12.78 -6.77 8.79
CA SER A 203 -11.75 -5.86 9.30
C SER A 203 -11.10 -6.46 10.53
N LYS A 204 -9.78 -6.66 10.51
CA LYS A 204 -8.99 -7.26 11.60
C LYS A 204 -8.49 -6.22 12.60
N TRP A 205 -8.81 -4.93 12.39
CA TRP A 205 -8.40 -3.85 13.25
C TRP A 205 -9.38 -3.65 14.40
N SER A 206 -8.95 -4.02 15.62
CA SER A 206 -9.66 -3.63 16.82
C SER A 206 -9.32 -2.18 17.18
N THR A 207 -10.20 -1.50 17.93
CA THR A 207 -9.94 -0.13 18.44
C THR A 207 -8.62 -0.07 19.22
N TRP A 208 -8.29 -1.10 19.98
CA TRP A 208 -7.04 -1.19 20.74
C TRP A 208 -5.81 -1.32 19.84
N SER A 209 -5.92 -2.08 18.74
CA SER A 209 -4.86 -2.19 17.74
C SER A 209 -4.58 -0.86 17.04
N LEU A 210 -5.63 -0.08 16.75
CA LEU A 210 -5.51 1.26 16.17
C LEU A 210 -4.81 2.24 17.13
N ILE A 211 -5.14 2.22 18.43
CA ILE A 211 -4.49 3.07 19.45
C ILE A 211 -3.01 2.69 19.58
N LYS A 212 -2.69 1.40 19.66
CA LYS A 212 -1.30 0.91 19.72
C LYS A 212 -0.51 1.31 18.48
N TYR A 213 -1.11 1.16 17.30
CA TYR A 213 -0.50 1.56 16.03
C TYR A 213 -0.22 3.07 15.98
N ALA A 214 -1.19 3.89 16.40
CA ALA A 214 -1.03 5.34 16.49
C ALA A 214 0.13 5.72 17.44
N PHE A 215 0.18 5.13 18.62
CA PHE A 215 1.23 5.42 19.62
C PHE A 215 2.62 5.00 19.13
N THR A 216 2.75 3.82 18.54
CA THR A 216 4.02 3.33 17.98
C THR A 216 4.57 4.28 16.91
N ASN A 217 3.68 4.77 16.03
CA ASN A 217 4.08 5.68 14.95
C ASN A 217 4.43 7.09 15.46
N ILE A 218 3.74 7.61 16.49
CA ILE A 218 4.11 8.89 17.11
C ILE A 218 5.51 8.80 17.71
N VAL A 219 5.79 7.72 18.46
CA VAL A 219 7.10 7.54 19.11
C VAL A 219 8.22 7.40 18.07
N ALA A 220 7.97 6.75 16.94
CA ALA A 220 8.96 6.57 15.88
C ALA A 220 9.43 7.89 15.23
N PHE A 221 8.61 8.96 15.28
CA PHE A 221 8.94 10.27 14.70
C PHE A 221 9.30 11.36 15.73
N THR A 222 9.27 11.05 17.04
CA THR A 222 9.55 12.04 18.10
C THR A 222 10.89 11.82 18.81
N THR A 223 11.63 10.83 18.42
CA THR A 223 13.03 10.57 18.82
C THR A 223 13.97 10.83 17.67
#